data_295152aa798eea73ead19ad40ea4a76f
#
_entry.id   295152aa798eea73ead19ad40ea4a76f
#
_cell.length_a   1.000
_cell.length_b   1.000
_cell.length_c   1.000
_cell.angle_alpha   90.00
_cell.angle_beta   90.00
_cell.angle_gamma   90.00
#
_symmetry.space_group_name_H-M   'P 1'
#
loop_
_entity.id
_entity.type
_entity.pdbx_description
1 polymer ?
#
loop_
_entity_poly.entity_id
_entity_poly.type
_entity_poly.pdbx_seq_one_letter_code
_entity_poly.pdbx_strand_id
1 'polypeptide(L)'
;MSYFLMFFNMIMMRKKWMMAALGLLMGCPVMGQFTHGTTGLLQMPTADMQKDKTFMFGGSRLSKHATPYRWNYDTYNYYVNITFFPWLEVAYTCTIFDEWVGNGQVHMINQDRNFSARLRAWKEGWWKAWTPQIVLGVNDGTSAGGGDYLNAGVSGSGNGYYSRYYVAVTKHVAFERVGTLGVHATYLYNKRTDNPLDAPAVGLDFRWGTDGTTLPKRLLNGLTLMAEAYPGNGRGAAKDPEAERGLAVGRYDLNIGGRYSFWKERVNLYGHLYGCRYPSVGLQFKVPLL
;
A
#
# COMPACT_ATOMS: atom_id res chain seq x y z
N MET A 1 48.83 27.26 -13.17
CA MET A 1 48.36 25.87 -13.40
C MET A 1 47.47 25.31 -12.26
N SER A 2 47.65 25.73 -11.02
CA SER A 2 46.90 25.25 -9.85
C SER A 2 45.43 25.71 -9.84
N TYR A 3 45.10 26.95 -10.18
CA TYR A 3 43.72 27.48 -10.15
C TYR A 3 42.77 26.87 -11.21
N PHE A 4 43.30 26.45 -12.34
CA PHE A 4 42.52 25.83 -13.41
C PHE A 4 42.07 24.43 -13.02
N LEU A 5 42.90 23.64 -12.35
CA LEU A 5 42.57 22.32 -11.81
C LEU A 5 41.51 22.40 -10.67
N MET A 6 41.62 23.43 -9.84
CA MET A 6 40.67 23.63 -8.76
C MET A 6 39.29 24.03 -9.27
N PHE A 7 39.23 24.87 -10.30
CA PHE A 7 37.97 25.27 -10.96
C PHE A 7 37.33 24.11 -11.71
N PHE A 8 38.12 23.26 -12.37
CA PHE A 8 37.64 22.08 -13.07
C PHE A 8 37.10 21.01 -12.11
N ASN A 9 37.73 20.79 -10.98
CA ASN A 9 37.25 19.90 -9.92
C ASN A 9 35.97 20.43 -9.28
N MET A 10 35.82 21.73 -9.12
CA MET A 10 34.61 22.34 -8.56
C MET A 10 33.40 22.19 -9.53
N ILE A 11 33.64 22.31 -10.84
CA ILE A 11 32.62 22.09 -11.88
C ILE A 11 32.23 20.60 -11.96
N MET A 12 33.18 19.70 -11.85
CA MET A 12 32.95 18.25 -11.85
C MET A 12 32.20 17.81 -10.58
N MET A 13 32.52 18.37 -9.43
CA MET A 13 31.75 18.12 -8.20
C MET A 13 30.32 18.67 -8.29
N ARG A 14 30.12 19.88 -8.81
CA ARG A 14 28.77 20.42 -9.05
C ARG A 14 27.97 19.56 -10.03
N LYS A 15 28.55 19.05 -11.10
CA LYS A 15 27.89 18.11 -12.01
C LYS A 15 27.54 16.78 -11.33
N LYS A 16 28.41 16.23 -10.48
CA LYS A 16 28.12 15.03 -9.69
C LYS A 16 26.96 15.25 -8.71
N TRP A 17 26.94 16.37 -8.02
CA TRP A 17 25.83 16.74 -7.12
C TRP A 17 24.54 17.07 -7.87
N MET A 18 24.64 17.69 -9.04
CA MET A 18 23.48 17.97 -9.89
C MET A 18 22.92 16.69 -10.53
N MET A 19 23.76 15.73 -10.91
CA MET A 19 23.34 14.41 -11.38
C MET A 19 22.77 13.53 -10.26
N ALA A 20 23.31 13.62 -9.05
CA ALA A 20 22.74 13.00 -7.86
C ALA A 20 21.39 13.62 -7.48
N ALA A 21 21.26 14.94 -7.56
CA ALA A 21 20.00 15.65 -7.35
C ALA A 21 18.96 15.36 -8.48
N LEU A 22 19.43 15.21 -9.73
CA LEU A 22 18.57 14.83 -10.86
C LEU A 22 18.13 13.35 -10.77
N GLY A 23 18.97 12.47 -10.22
CA GLY A 23 18.62 11.09 -9.89
C GLY A 23 17.58 10.99 -8.77
N LEU A 24 17.61 11.90 -7.80
CA LEU A 24 16.59 12.04 -6.74
C LEU A 24 15.27 12.63 -7.25
N LEU A 25 15.28 13.33 -8.39
CA LEU A 25 14.09 13.86 -9.07
C LEU A 25 13.45 12.86 -10.05
N MET A 26 14.14 11.78 -10.41
CA MET A 26 13.56 10.68 -11.18
C MET A 26 12.70 9.82 -10.25
N GLY A 27 11.48 10.29 -10.12
CA GLY A 27 10.31 9.73 -9.52
C GLY A 27 10.43 8.37 -8.83
N CYS A 28 10.39 8.38 -7.49
CA CYS A 28 10.00 7.17 -6.76
C CYS A 28 8.74 6.60 -7.40
N PRO A 29 8.73 5.37 -7.86
CA PRO A 29 7.52 4.75 -8.37
C PRO A 29 6.58 4.58 -7.20
N VAL A 30 5.44 5.12 -7.37
CA VAL A 30 4.37 5.07 -6.40
C VAL A 30 3.71 3.71 -6.48
N MET A 31 3.68 3.02 -5.36
CA MET A 31 3.07 1.72 -5.21
C MET A 31 1.59 1.88 -4.85
N GLY A 32 0.70 1.25 -5.60
CA GLY A 32 -0.69 1.15 -5.17
C GLY A 32 -0.81 0.11 -4.06
N GLN A 33 -1.55 0.43 -3.01
CA GLN A 33 -1.90 -0.52 -1.96
C GLN A 33 -2.83 -1.59 -2.52
N PHE A 34 -2.50 -2.84 -2.25
CA PHE A 34 -3.25 -3.97 -2.77
C PHE A 34 -4.71 -3.99 -2.29
N THR A 35 -4.94 -3.75 -1.01
CA THR A 35 -6.26 -3.95 -0.39
C THR A 35 -7.20 -2.75 -0.54
N HIS A 36 -6.69 -1.53 -0.46
CA HIS A 36 -7.55 -0.33 -0.35
C HIS A 36 -7.58 0.54 -1.61
N GLY A 37 -6.87 0.16 -2.67
CA GLY A 37 -6.83 0.96 -3.90
C GLY A 37 -6.14 2.32 -3.76
N THR A 38 -5.51 2.59 -2.63
CA THR A 38 -4.66 3.76 -2.39
C THR A 38 -3.18 3.42 -2.57
N THR A 39 -2.29 4.38 -2.41
CA THR A 39 -0.85 4.09 -2.41
C THR A 39 -0.41 3.48 -1.09
N GLY A 40 0.36 2.40 -1.14
CA GLY A 40 0.82 1.67 0.05
C GLY A 40 1.55 0.38 -0.31
N LEU A 41 1.83 -0.44 0.67
CA LEU A 41 2.35 -1.80 0.49
C LEU A 41 1.19 -2.79 0.20
N LEU A 42 1.13 -3.89 0.91
CA LEU A 42 0.13 -4.95 0.72
C LEU A 42 -1.20 -4.56 1.39
N GLN A 43 -1.19 -4.39 2.71
CA GLN A 43 -2.31 -3.88 3.51
C GLN A 43 -2.00 -2.56 4.20
N MET A 44 -0.73 -2.29 4.43
CA MET A 44 -0.26 -1.13 5.14
C MET A 44 -0.22 0.11 4.23
N PRO A 45 -0.87 1.23 4.60
CA PRO A 45 -0.67 2.50 3.93
C PRO A 45 0.76 3.02 4.17
N THR A 46 1.36 3.60 3.15
CA THR A 46 2.68 4.25 3.24
C THR A 46 2.56 5.75 3.00
N ALA A 47 3.63 6.50 3.19
CA ALA A 47 3.62 7.91 2.82
C ALA A 47 3.86 8.15 1.32
N ASP A 48 4.11 7.13 0.52
CA ASP A 48 4.23 7.27 -0.92
C ASP A 48 2.92 7.76 -1.54
N MET A 49 3.04 8.59 -2.54
CA MET A 49 1.90 9.09 -3.31
C MET A 49 2.19 8.97 -4.80
N GLN A 50 1.19 8.73 -5.58
CA GLN A 50 1.32 8.73 -7.03
C GLN A 50 1.80 10.09 -7.56
N LYS A 51 2.35 10.07 -8.76
CA LYS A 51 2.68 11.30 -9.45
C LYS A 51 1.41 12.13 -9.63
N ASP A 52 1.59 13.43 -9.65
CA ASP A 52 0.54 14.38 -9.99
C ASP A 52 -0.20 13.97 -11.27
N LYS A 53 -1.49 14.23 -11.31
CA LYS A 53 -2.36 13.95 -12.46
C LYS A 53 -2.28 12.47 -12.92
N THR A 54 -2.32 11.54 -11.98
CA THR A 54 -2.36 10.10 -12.29
C THR A 54 -3.72 9.54 -11.90
N PHE A 55 -4.36 8.88 -12.86
CA PHE A 55 -5.52 8.03 -12.63
C PHE A 55 -5.08 6.57 -12.52
N MET A 56 -5.57 5.89 -11.52
CA MET A 56 -5.27 4.50 -11.26
C MET A 56 -6.57 3.73 -11.04
N PHE A 57 -6.68 2.55 -11.62
CA PHE A 57 -7.80 1.65 -11.37
C PHE A 57 -7.31 0.21 -11.34
N GLY A 58 -8.06 -0.65 -10.71
CA GLY A 58 -7.69 -2.04 -10.60
C GLY A 58 -8.68 -2.86 -9.79
N GLY A 59 -8.27 -4.08 -9.52
CA GLY A 59 -9.02 -4.99 -8.68
C GLY A 59 -8.15 -6.10 -8.15
N SER A 60 -8.60 -6.73 -7.08
CA SER A 60 -7.91 -7.85 -6.46
C SER A 60 -8.88 -8.88 -5.90
N ARG A 61 -8.39 -10.11 -5.78
CA ARG A 61 -9.00 -11.17 -5.00
C ARG A 61 -8.21 -11.32 -3.72
N LEU A 62 -8.88 -11.13 -2.60
CA LEU A 62 -8.32 -11.28 -1.27
C LEU A 62 -8.72 -12.66 -0.72
N SER A 63 -7.75 -13.40 -0.23
CA SER A 63 -8.03 -14.64 0.50
C SER A 63 -8.91 -14.36 1.71
N LYS A 64 -9.79 -15.29 2.05
CA LYS A 64 -10.58 -15.25 3.28
C LYS A 64 -9.75 -15.03 4.55
N HIS A 65 -8.48 -15.41 4.52
CA HIS A 65 -7.55 -15.21 5.64
C HIS A 65 -7.03 -13.76 5.74
N ALA A 66 -7.17 -12.96 4.68
CA ALA A 66 -6.84 -11.53 4.66
C ALA A 66 -8.00 -10.65 5.13
N THR A 67 -9.18 -11.24 5.35
CA THR A 67 -10.41 -10.58 5.80
C THR A 67 -10.71 -10.96 7.25
N PRO A 68 -11.68 -10.33 7.95
CA PRO A 68 -12.07 -10.76 9.28
C PRO A 68 -12.47 -12.24 9.29
N TYR A 69 -12.06 -12.96 10.31
CA TYR A 69 -12.32 -14.41 10.40
C TYR A 69 -13.82 -14.76 10.32
N ARG A 70 -14.68 -13.84 10.76
CA ARG A 70 -16.15 -14.00 10.69
C ARG A 70 -16.67 -14.12 9.25
N TRP A 71 -15.97 -13.54 8.29
CA TRP A 71 -16.45 -13.56 6.92
C TRP A 71 -16.23 -14.89 6.23
N ASN A 72 -15.15 -15.59 6.57
CA ASN A 72 -14.80 -16.93 6.09
C ASN A 72 -15.04 -17.20 4.59
N TYR A 73 -14.95 -16.17 3.75
CA TYR A 73 -15.10 -16.24 2.31
C TYR A 73 -14.07 -15.32 1.62
N ASP A 74 -13.73 -15.66 0.40
CA ASP A 74 -12.89 -14.82 -0.43
C ASP A 74 -13.62 -13.52 -0.79
N THR A 75 -12.85 -12.45 -0.85
CA THR A 75 -13.36 -11.12 -1.08
C THR A 75 -12.72 -10.53 -2.33
N TYR A 76 -13.53 -9.92 -3.15
CA TYR A 76 -13.06 -9.20 -4.35
C TYR A 76 -13.19 -7.71 -4.11
N ASN A 77 -12.22 -6.95 -4.56
CA ASN A 77 -12.36 -5.51 -4.61
C ASN A 77 -12.06 -4.96 -6.01
N TYR A 78 -12.67 -3.86 -6.34
CA TYR A 78 -12.27 -3.02 -7.44
C TYR A 78 -12.21 -1.57 -6.96
N TYR A 79 -11.34 -0.79 -7.57
CA TYR A 79 -11.11 0.57 -7.14
C TYR A 79 -10.74 1.49 -8.28
N VAL A 80 -11.01 2.76 -8.05
CA VAL A 80 -10.49 3.87 -8.82
C VAL A 80 -9.81 4.85 -7.87
N ASN A 81 -8.71 5.42 -8.31
CA ASN A 81 -7.90 6.34 -7.53
C ASN A 81 -7.40 7.45 -8.43
N ILE A 82 -7.38 8.65 -7.93
CA ILE A 82 -6.87 9.80 -8.65
C ILE A 82 -6.02 10.68 -7.74
N THR A 83 -4.88 11.08 -8.24
CA THR A 83 -4.03 12.09 -7.63
C THR A 83 -4.23 13.40 -8.38
N PHE A 84 -5.04 14.28 -7.82
CA PHE A 84 -5.37 15.57 -8.44
C PHE A 84 -4.23 16.57 -8.36
N PHE A 85 -3.48 16.51 -7.26
CA PHE A 85 -2.36 17.37 -6.95
C PHE A 85 -1.24 16.53 -6.35
N PRO A 86 0.02 16.98 -6.38
CA PRO A 86 1.12 16.21 -5.80
C PRO A 86 0.99 15.95 -4.29
N TRP A 87 -0.01 16.54 -3.65
CA TRP A 87 -0.26 16.43 -2.21
C TRP A 87 -1.64 15.83 -1.86
N LEU A 88 -2.52 15.57 -2.85
CA LEU A 88 -3.87 15.02 -2.61
C LEU A 88 -4.15 13.82 -3.49
N GLU A 89 -4.40 12.69 -2.88
CA GLU A 89 -4.87 11.44 -3.51
C GLU A 89 -6.22 11.05 -2.92
N VAL A 90 -7.19 10.73 -3.78
CA VAL A 90 -8.49 10.24 -3.40
C VAL A 90 -8.79 8.92 -4.09
N ALA A 91 -9.49 8.02 -3.42
CA ALA A 91 -9.86 6.74 -3.97
C ALA A 91 -11.30 6.37 -3.62
N TYR A 92 -11.93 5.65 -4.53
CA TYR A 92 -13.17 4.93 -4.30
C TYR A 92 -12.87 3.44 -4.42
N THR A 93 -13.29 2.67 -3.44
CA THR A 93 -13.13 1.21 -3.44
C THR A 93 -14.48 0.56 -3.21
N CYS A 94 -14.80 -0.42 -4.01
CA CYS A 94 -15.95 -1.28 -3.80
C CYS A 94 -15.45 -2.70 -3.52
N THR A 95 -15.88 -3.25 -2.41
CA THR A 95 -15.58 -4.60 -1.98
C THR A 95 -16.80 -5.48 -2.21
N ILE A 96 -16.61 -6.62 -2.84
CA ILE A 96 -17.66 -7.57 -3.18
C ILE A 96 -17.42 -8.82 -2.33
N PHE A 97 -18.43 -9.16 -1.55
CA PHE A 97 -18.45 -10.33 -0.68
C PHE A 97 -19.33 -11.41 -1.27
N ASP A 98 -18.84 -12.61 -1.28
CA ASP A 98 -19.59 -13.81 -1.64
C ASP A 98 -20.10 -14.46 -0.35
N GLU A 99 -21.24 -13.97 0.14
CA GLU A 99 -21.73 -14.20 1.50
C GLU A 99 -22.90 -15.19 1.54
N TRP A 100 -22.92 -16.03 2.58
CA TRP A 100 -24.06 -16.86 2.92
C TRP A 100 -24.84 -16.26 4.09
N VAL A 101 -26.10 -15.95 3.88
CA VAL A 101 -27.01 -15.38 4.90
C VAL A 101 -28.09 -16.36 5.28
N GLY A 102 -28.83 -16.07 6.35
CA GLY A 102 -29.93 -16.93 6.80
C GLY A 102 -29.46 -18.31 7.24
N ASN A 103 -28.47 -18.40 8.11
CA ASN A 103 -27.88 -19.67 8.58
C ASN A 103 -27.34 -20.55 7.42
N GLY A 104 -26.80 -19.93 6.39
CA GLY A 104 -26.23 -20.62 5.25
C GLY A 104 -27.25 -21.06 4.19
N GLN A 105 -28.48 -20.57 4.26
CA GLN A 105 -29.53 -20.97 3.33
C GLN A 105 -29.61 -20.13 2.06
N VAL A 106 -29.13 -18.90 2.10
CA VAL A 106 -29.16 -17.98 0.95
C VAL A 106 -27.77 -17.47 0.65
N HIS A 107 -27.31 -17.74 -0.56
CA HIS A 107 -26.09 -17.17 -1.12
C HIS A 107 -26.40 -15.85 -1.79
N MET A 108 -25.67 -14.80 -1.43
CA MET A 108 -25.85 -13.49 -2.05
C MET A 108 -24.53 -12.73 -2.14
N ILE A 109 -24.46 -11.89 -3.17
CA ILE A 109 -23.35 -10.98 -3.35
C ILE A 109 -23.68 -9.67 -2.64
N ASN A 110 -22.87 -9.30 -1.67
CA ASN A 110 -22.98 -8.03 -0.98
C ASN A 110 -21.85 -7.08 -1.38
N GLN A 111 -22.08 -5.79 -1.26
CA GLN A 111 -21.12 -4.75 -1.63
C GLN A 111 -20.92 -3.77 -0.49
N ASP A 112 -19.65 -3.46 -0.22
CA ASP A 112 -19.27 -2.33 0.61
C ASP A 112 -18.55 -1.28 -0.26
N ARG A 113 -19.01 -0.03 -0.14
CA ARG A 113 -18.50 1.11 -0.92
C ARG A 113 -17.83 2.10 0.01
N ASN A 114 -16.57 2.38 -0.22
CA ASN A 114 -15.83 3.27 0.64
C ASN A 114 -15.02 4.32 -0.13
N PHE A 115 -14.80 5.44 0.53
CA PHE A 115 -13.98 6.54 0.04
C PHE A 115 -12.76 6.71 0.93
N SER A 116 -11.63 6.90 0.28
CA SER A 116 -10.35 7.13 0.94
C SER A 116 -9.76 8.45 0.46
N ALA A 117 -9.08 9.14 1.36
CA ALA A 117 -8.37 10.36 1.04
C ALA A 117 -7.01 10.38 1.74
N ARG A 118 -6.01 10.96 1.07
CA ARG A 118 -4.64 11.04 1.56
C ARG A 118 -4.06 12.40 1.24
N LEU A 119 -3.38 12.98 2.21
CA LEU A 119 -2.79 14.30 2.12
C LEU A 119 -1.30 14.22 2.47
N ARG A 120 -0.43 14.60 1.55
CA ARG A 120 1.00 14.74 1.81
C ARG A 120 1.24 15.99 2.65
N ALA A 121 1.54 15.80 3.93
CA ALA A 121 1.89 16.88 4.86
C ALA A 121 3.35 17.31 4.70
N TRP A 122 4.24 16.38 4.33
CA TRP A 122 5.66 16.65 4.16
C TRP A 122 6.25 15.79 3.04
N LYS A 123 7.04 16.40 2.16
CA LYS A 123 7.73 15.70 1.07
C LYS A 123 9.10 15.22 1.53
N GLU A 124 9.50 14.03 1.10
CA GLU A 124 10.82 13.49 1.35
C GLU A 124 11.93 14.43 0.86
N GLY A 125 12.93 14.64 1.71
CA GLY A 125 14.07 15.49 1.41
C GLY A 125 13.77 16.98 1.33
N TRP A 126 12.58 17.45 1.76
CA TRP A 126 12.16 18.85 1.61
C TRP A 126 13.02 19.83 2.42
N TRP A 127 13.50 19.43 3.58
CA TRP A 127 14.41 20.23 4.38
C TRP A 127 15.87 19.75 4.27
N LYS A 128 16.10 18.47 4.59
CA LYS A 128 17.41 17.81 4.50
C LYS A 128 17.24 16.44 3.83
N ALA A 129 18.29 15.93 3.19
CA ALA A 129 18.24 14.66 2.45
C ALA A 129 17.72 13.48 3.31
N TRP A 130 17.91 13.50 4.61
CA TRP A 130 17.46 12.45 5.52
C TRP A 130 15.99 12.58 5.94
N THR A 131 15.34 13.75 5.72
CA THR A 131 13.95 13.93 6.16
C THR A 131 13.00 13.00 5.40
N PRO A 132 12.10 12.29 6.12
CA PRO A 132 11.15 11.37 5.51
C PRO A 132 9.99 12.12 4.85
N GLN A 133 9.18 11.40 4.09
CA GLN A 133 7.86 11.84 3.65
C GLN A 133 6.82 11.52 4.72
N ILE A 134 5.82 12.40 4.88
CA ILE A 134 4.72 12.22 5.84
C ILE A 134 3.39 12.43 5.11
N VAL A 135 2.48 11.49 5.31
CA VAL A 135 1.11 11.51 4.76
C VAL A 135 0.12 11.28 5.89
N LEU A 136 -0.91 12.11 5.90
CA LEU A 136 -2.12 11.89 6.70
C LEU A 136 -3.17 11.26 5.80
N GLY A 137 -3.90 10.28 6.30
CA GLY A 137 -4.91 9.63 5.47
C GLY A 137 -6.07 9.05 6.25
N VAL A 138 -7.11 8.77 5.49
CA VAL A 138 -8.28 8.05 5.94
C VAL A 138 -8.68 7.05 4.87
N ASN A 139 -8.86 5.81 5.26
CA ASN A 139 -9.52 4.78 4.46
C ASN A 139 -10.93 4.62 4.99
N ASP A 140 -11.90 4.55 4.09
CA ASP A 140 -13.31 4.34 4.44
C ASP A 140 -13.84 5.38 5.46
N GLY A 141 -13.57 6.64 5.18
CA GLY A 141 -13.99 7.75 6.05
C GLY A 141 -15.50 8.02 6.05
N THR A 142 -16.23 7.41 5.14
CA THR A 142 -17.69 7.64 4.95
C THR A 142 -18.54 6.56 5.60
N SER A 143 -17.99 5.39 5.90
CA SER A 143 -18.71 4.35 6.63
C SER A 143 -18.87 4.80 8.07
N ALA A 144 -20.08 5.18 8.41
CA ALA A 144 -20.47 5.50 9.78
C ALA A 144 -20.16 4.31 10.68
N GLY A 145 -19.62 4.57 11.85
CA GLY A 145 -19.18 3.55 12.79
C GLY A 145 -20.15 2.39 12.87
N GLY A 146 -19.72 1.22 12.45
CA GLY A 146 -20.51 0.02 12.48
C GLY A 146 -20.85 -0.29 13.92
N GLY A 147 -22.04 0.06 14.30
CA GLY A 147 -22.67 -0.59 15.41
C GLY A 147 -23.01 -2.03 15.01
N ASP A 148 -23.48 -2.80 15.91
CA ASP A 148 -23.90 -4.20 15.93
C ASP A 148 -24.37 -4.91 14.65
N TYR A 149 -24.29 -4.27 13.50
CA TYR A 149 -24.73 -4.81 12.21
C TYR A 149 -24.00 -6.09 11.81
N LEU A 150 -22.77 -6.27 12.24
CA LEU A 150 -22.04 -7.53 12.04
C LEU A 150 -22.54 -8.66 12.95
N ASN A 151 -23.20 -8.33 14.05
CA ASN A 151 -23.75 -9.32 14.98
C ASN A 151 -25.21 -9.68 14.68
N ALA A 152 -25.91 -8.91 13.86
CA ALA A 152 -27.34 -9.07 13.66
C ALA A 152 -27.75 -10.14 12.64
N GLY A 153 -26.80 -10.88 12.06
CA GLY A 153 -27.11 -11.83 10.97
C GLY A 153 -27.71 -11.16 9.74
N VAL A 154 -27.81 -9.85 9.75
CA VAL A 154 -28.17 -9.05 8.60
C VAL A 154 -26.88 -8.83 7.84
N SER A 155 -26.84 -9.36 6.67
CA SER A 155 -25.82 -9.03 5.70
C SER A 155 -25.86 -7.51 5.48
N GLY A 156 -25.30 -6.86 6.27
CA GLY A 156 -25.32 -5.48 6.14
C GLY A 156 -23.95 -5.02 6.11
N SER A 157 -23.36 -5.10 5.16
CA SER A 157 -22.26 -4.22 5.06
C SER A 157 -21.07 -4.64 5.95
N GLY A 158 -20.08 -5.15 5.35
CA GLY A 158 -18.71 -5.07 5.87
C GLY A 158 -18.30 -3.65 6.17
N ASN A 159 -19.29 -2.82 6.40
CA ASN A 159 -19.25 -1.39 6.51
C ASN A 159 -18.23 -0.96 7.54
N GLY A 160 -17.23 -0.29 7.06
CA GLY A 160 -16.22 0.32 7.88
C GLY A 160 -15.23 -0.68 8.48
N TYR A 161 -15.19 -1.94 8.09
CA TYR A 161 -14.12 -2.85 8.50
C TYR A 161 -12.75 -2.28 8.16
N TYR A 162 -12.63 -1.65 7.00
CA TYR A 162 -11.42 -0.99 6.55
C TYR A 162 -11.29 0.46 7.03
N SER A 163 -12.26 0.96 7.81
CA SER A 163 -12.23 2.34 8.31
C SER A 163 -11.02 2.58 9.20
N ARG A 164 -10.18 3.53 8.85
CA ARG A 164 -8.95 3.88 9.57
C ARG A 164 -8.52 5.29 9.26
N TYR A 165 -8.12 5.96 10.30
CA TYR A 165 -7.28 7.15 10.20
C TYR A 165 -5.84 6.72 10.36
N TYR A 166 -4.91 7.38 9.69
CA TYR A 166 -3.51 7.04 9.83
C TYR A 166 -2.57 8.22 9.58
N VAL A 167 -1.40 8.10 10.18
CA VAL A 167 -0.22 8.89 9.85
C VAL A 167 0.84 7.94 9.33
N ALA A 168 1.28 8.15 8.12
CA ALA A 168 2.30 7.32 7.49
C ALA A 168 3.60 8.12 7.29
N VAL A 169 4.71 7.45 7.51
CA VAL A 169 6.07 7.98 7.33
C VAL A 169 6.83 7.03 6.43
N THR A 170 7.51 7.57 5.43
CA THR A 170 8.31 6.79 4.48
C THR A 170 9.66 7.44 4.23
N LYS A 171 10.70 6.63 4.19
CA LYS A 171 12.03 7.04 3.78
C LYS A 171 12.62 6.06 2.77
N HIS A 172 13.16 6.60 1.68
CA HIS A 172 13.85 5.80 0.67
C HIS A 172 15.36 5.94 0.81
N VAL A 173 16.05 4.80 0.63
CA VAL A 173 17.50 4.71 0.57
C VAL A 173 17.88 4.12 -0.77
N ALA A 174 18.54 4.92 -1.60
CA ALA A 174 19.02 4.49 -2.90
C ALA A 174 20.40 3.84 -2.79
N PHE A 175 20.56 2.67 -3.39
CA PHE A 175 21.82 1.97 -3.57
C PHE A 175 22.21 2.05 -5.05
N GLU A 176 23.31 2.72 -5.34
CA GLU A 176 23.76 2.89 -6.73
C GLU A 176 23.87 1.54 -7.45
N ARG A 177 23.27 1.45 -8.65
CA ARG A 177 23.28 0.27 -9.54
C ARG A 177 22.63 -1.01 -8.98
N VAL A 178 22.06 -0.95 -7.79
CA VAL A 178 21.38 -2.10 -7.16
C VAL A 178 19.88 -1.88 -7.09
N GLY A 179 19.46 -0.76 -6.51
CA GLY A 179 18.04 -0.48 -6.35
C GLY A 179 17.74 0.52 -5.24
N THR A 180 16.49 0.55 -4.83
CA THR A 180 16.00 1.44 -3.78
C THR A 180 15.26 0.63 -2.73
N LEU A 181 15.61 0.82 -1.47
CA LEU A 181 14.91 0.31 -0.30
C LEU A 181 13.97 1.38 0.23
N GLY A 182 12.69 1.08 0.33
CA GLY A 182 11.72 1.86 1.08
C GLY A 182 11.56 1.32 2.50
N VAL A 183 11.57 2.21 3.47
CA VAL A 183 11.28 1.91 4.88
C VAL A 183 10.05 2.69 5.30
N HIS A 184 9.05 1.99 5.82
CA HIS A 184 7.74 2.54 6.08
C HIS A 184 7.33 2.27 7.53
N ALA A 185 6.73 3.28 8.14
CA ALA A 185 6.08 3.18 9.44
C ALA A 185 4.74 3.91 9.37
N THR A 186 3.71 3.34 9.95
CA THR A 186 2.37 3.93 9.94
C THR A 186 1.71 3.70 11.29
N TYR A 187 1.09 4.71 11.84
CA TYR A 187 0.23 4.57 12.98
C TYR A 187 -1.23 4.58 12.51
N LEU A 188 -1.96 3.54 12.88
CA LEU A 188 -3.33 3.29 12.47
C LEU A 188 -4.27 3.50 13.65
N TYR A 189 -5.42 4.11 13.40
CA TYR A 189 -6.39 4.40 14.44
C TYR A 189 -7.84 4.26 13.93
N ASN A 190 -8.67 3.58 14.69
CA ASN A 190 -10.12 3.63 14.60
C ASN A 190 -10.75 3.36 15.97
N LYS A 191 -11.98 3.84 16.18
CA LYS A 191 -12.73 3.66 17.43
C LYS A 191 -13.88 2.64 17.31
N ARG A 192 -13.85 1.78 16.34
CA ARG A 192 -14.90 0.79 16.16
C ARG A 192 -14.96 -0.17 17.35
N THR A 193 -16.16 -0.50 17.78
CA THR A 193 -16.36 -1.45 18.89
C THR A 193 -16.10 -2.89 18.46
N ASP A 194 -16.37 -3.21 17.19
CA ASP A 194 -16.22 -4.55 16.62
C ASP A 194 -14.80 -4.84 16.09
N ASN A 195 -14.04 -3.82 15.74
CA ASN A 195 -12.66 -3.94 15.30
C ASN A 195 -11.83 -2.72 15.73
N PRO A 196 -11.62 -2.53 17.04
CA PRO A 196 -10.84 -1.41 17.53
C PRO A 196 -9.39 -1.56 17.07
N LEU A 197 -8.81 -0.47 16.60
CA LEU A 197 -7.45 -0.43 16.14
C LEU A 197 -6.75 0.82 16.67
N ASP A 198 -5.66 0.59 17.37
CA ASP A 198 -4.75 1.61 17.86
C ASP A 198 -3.35 0.98 17.87
N ALA A 199 -2.68 1.05 16.73
CA ALA A 199 -1.45 0.30 16.53
C ALA A 199 -0.54 0.89 15.48
N PRO A 200 0.79 0.79 15.68
CA PRO A 200 1.75 0.97 14.62
C PRO A 200 1.73 -0.22 13.64
N ALA A 201 2.18 0.03 12.42
CA ALA A 201 2.54 -0.97 11.43
C ALA A 201 3.89 -0.58 10.83
N VAL A 202 4.68 -1.55 10.41
CA VAL A 202 5.97 -1.31 9.75
C VAL A 202 6.11 -2.17 8.52
N GLY A 203 6.83 -1.67 7.53
CA GLY A 203 7.04 -2.40 6.30
C GLY A 203 8.26 -1.94 5.52
N LEU A 204 8.66 -2.79 4.60
CA LEU A 204 9.79 -2.58 3.71
C LEU A 204 9.37 -2.90 2.29
N ASP A 205 9.94 -2.18 1.34
CA ASP A 205 9.95 -2.59 -0.05
C ASP A 205 11.35 -2.48 -0.64
N PHE A 206 11.64 -3.33 -1.60
CA PHE A 206 12.87 -3.25 -2.37
C PHE A 206 12.57 -3.33 -3.85
N ARG A 207 13.01 -2.32 -4.58
CA ARG A 207 12.93 -2.26 -6.03
C ARG A 207 14.32 -2.24 -6.63
N TRP A 208 14.54 -3.15 -7.57
CA TRP A 208 15.79 -3.18 -8.33
C TRP A 208 15.90 -1.98 -9.28
N GLY A 209 17.09 -1.42 -9.38
CA GLY A 209 17.46 -0.33 -10.28
C GLY A 209 18.81 -0.64 -10.93
N THR A 210 18.91 -1.78 -11.60
CA THR A 210 20.17 -2.24 -12.19
C THR A 210 20.44 -1.53 -13.51
N ASP A 211 21.68 -1.09 -13.69
CA ASP A 211 22.17 -0.56 -14.96
C ASP A 211 22.33 -1.69 -15.96
N GLY A 212 21.47 -1.77 -16.95
CA GLY A 212 21.67 -2.74 -18.02
C GLY A 212 20.46 -2.98 -18.90
N THR A 213 20.76 -3.25 -20.15
CA THR A 213 19.79 -3.50 -21.22
C THR A 213 19.49 -4.99 -21.41
N THR A 214 20.19 -5.88 -20.71
CA THR A 214 19.99 -7.33 -20.83
C THR A 214 18.60 -7.73 -20.30
N LEU A 215 18.00 -8.75 -20.92
CA LEU A 215 16.66 -9.21 -20.55
C LEU A 215 16.51 -9.54 -19.05
N PRO A 216 17.43 -10.26 -18.38
CA PRO A 216 17.30 -10.53 -16.95
C PRO A 216 17.29 -9.25 -16.10
N LYS A 217 18.13 -8.26 -16.41
CA LYS A 217 18.15 -6.98 -15.68
C LYS A 217 16.87 -6.16 -15.89
N ARG A 218 16.34 -6.15 -17.11
CA ARG A 218 15.04 -5.51 -17.41
C ARG A 218 13.90 -6.17 -16.65
N LEU A 219 13.89 -7.50 -16.54
CA LEU A 219 12.90 -8.23 -15.75
C LEU A 219 13.01 -7.91 -14.26
N LEU A 220 14.23 -7.89 -13.71
CA LEU A 220 14.47 -7.50 -12.33
C LEU A 220 14.00 -6.08 -12.04
N ASN A 221 14.26 -5.12 -12.90
CA ASN A 221 13.86 -3.73 -12.72
C ASN A 221 12.32 -3.53 -12.72
N GLY A 222 11.57 -4.48 -13.25
CA GLY A 222 10.10 -4.52 -13.13
C GLY A 222 9.60 -5.04 -11.80
N LEU A 223 10.43 -5.74 -11.03
CA LEU A 223 10.05 -6.40 -9.79
C LEU A 223 10.27 -5.51 -8.57
N THR A 224 9.29 -5.47 -7.69
CA THR A 224 9.38 -4.89 -6.35
C THR A 224 8.96 -5.96 -5.35
N LEU A 225 9.79 -6.25 -4.36
CA LEU A 225 9.43 -7.13 -3.24
C LEU A 225 8.96 -6.27 -2.06
N MET A 226 8.03 -6.81 -1.29
CA MET A 226 7.41 -6.13 -0.16
C MET A 226 7.28 -7.07 1.01
N ALA A 227 7.46 -6.52 2.22
CA ALA A 227 7.20 -7.20 3.48
C ALA A 227 6.60 -6.21 4.46
N GLU A 228 5.64 -6.66 5.26
CA GLU A 228 5.02 -5.81 6.28
C GLU A 228 4.65 -6.62 7.51
N ALA A 229 4.74 -5.98 8.67
CA ALA A 229 4.12 -6.42 9.91
C ALA A 229 2.89 -5.53 10.14
N TYR A 230 1.71 -6.09 9.95
CA TYR A 230 0.45 -5.38 9.97
C TYR A 230 -0.45 -5.89 11.10
N PRO A 231 -1.13 -5.00 11.87
CA PRO A 231 -2.03 -5.44 12.92
C PRO A 231 -3.11 -6.35 12.34
N GLY A 232 -3.20 -7.56 12.86
CA GLY A 232 -4.09 -8.59 12.34
C GLY A 232 -5.54 -8.12 12.24
N ASN A 233 -6.20 -8.54 11.19
CA ASN A 233 -7.56 -8.16 10.84
C ASN A 233 -8.64 -8.76 11.77
N GLY A 234 -8.49 -8.58 13.09
CA GLY A 234 -9.38 -9.15 14.08
C GLY A 234 -9.18 -10.64 14.40
N ARG A 235 -8.43 -11.37 13.55
CA ARG A 235 -8.15 -12.79 13.78
C ARG A 235 -7.29 -13.03 15.03
N GLY A 236 -6.44 -12.07 15.39
CA GLY A 236 -5.63 -12.16 16.58
C GLY A 236 -6.28 -11.61 17.85
N ALA A 237 -7.34 -10.83 17.69
CA ALA A 237 -8.15 -10.36 18.80
C ALA A 237 -9.27 -11.35 19.15
N ALA A 238 -9.68 -12.20 18.22
CA ALA A 238 -10.62 -13.26 18.49
C ALA A 238 -10.02 -14.31 19.41
N LYS A 239 -10.69 -14.62 20.48
CA LYS A 239 -10.36 -15.73 21.37
C LYS A 239 -10.64 -17.10 20.70
N ASP A 240 -10.65 -17.14 19.38
CA ASP A 240 -10.90 -18.35 18.61
C ASP A 240 -9.56 -19.04 18.32
N PRO A 241 -9.25 -20.14 19.01
CA PRO A 241 -8.01 -20.89 18.79
C PRO A 241 -7.95 -21.56 17.41
N GLU A 242 -9.06 -21.67 16.69
CA GLU A 242 -9.13 -22.28 15.36
C GLU A 242 -8.91 -21.28 14.23
N ALA A 243 -8.84 -19.99 14.53
CA ALA A 243 -8.53 -18.98 13.51
C ALA A 243 -7.10 -19.16 13.00
N GLU A 244 -6.95 -19.79 11.87
CA GLU A 244 -5.66 -19.92 11.19
C GLU A 244 -5.14 -18.54 10.78
N ARG A 245 -4.02 -18.12 11.34
CA ARG A 245 -3.39 -16.82 11.09
C ARG A 245 -2.23 -16.86 10.11
N GLY A 246 -1.68 -18.00 9.83
CA GLY A 246 -0.38 -18.07 9.20
C GLY A 246 0.74 -17.59 10.13
N LEU A 247 1.79 -16.98 9.57
CA LEU A 247 2.91 -16.46 10.36
C LEU A 247 2.50 -15.13 11.02
N ALA A 248 2.56 -15.11 12.35
CA ALA A 248 2.20 -13.94 13.13
C ALA A 248 3.08 -13.82 14.39
N VAL A 249 3.28 -12.57 14.85
CA VAL A 249 3.99 -12.26 16.09
C VAL A 249 3.08 -11.38 16.96
N GLY A 250 2.59 -11.96 18.04
CA GLY A 250 1.60 -11.31 18.89
C GLY A 250 0.34 -10.96 18.10
N ARG A 251 -0.02 -9.68 18.04
CA ARG A 251 -1.16 -9.19 17.28
C ARG A 251 -0.85 -8.85 15.80
N TYR A 252 0.38 -9.01 15.36
CA TYR A 252 0.83 -8.65 14.02
C TYR A 252 0.90 -9.86 13.12
N ASP A 253 0.29 -9.76 11.95
CA ASP A 253 0.45 -10.71 10.85
C ASP A 253 1.63 -10.28 10.00
N LEU A 254 2.49 -11.23 9.65
CA LEU A 254 3.64 -10.98 8.78
C LEU A 254 3.25 -11.31 7.35
N ASN A 255 3.21 -10.30 6.50
CA ASN A 255 2.83 -10.44 5.11
C ASN A 255 4.03 -10.22 4.21
N ILE A 256 4.13 -11.01 3.16
CA ILE A 256 5.10 -10.81 2.09
C ILE A 256 4.39 -10.77 0.74
N GLY A 257 4.99 -10.10 -0.20
CA GLY A 257 4.43 -10.01 -1.54
C GLY A 257 5.37 -9.38 -2.54
N GLY A 258 4.86 -9.21 -3.72
CA GLY A 258 5.59 -8.56 -4.79
C GLY A 258 4.66 -7.90 -5.79
N ARG A 259 5.24 -6.97 -6.52
CA ARG A 259 4.63 -6.34 -7.67
C ARG A 259 5.53 -6.49 -8.86
N TYR A 260 4.97 -6.85 -9.98
CA TYR A 260 5.65 -6.80 -11.26
C TYR A 260 5.03 -5.71 -12.14
N SER A 261 5.86 -4.78 -12.61
CA SER A 261 5.43 -3.60 -13.37
C SER A 261 5.81 -3.73 -14.84
N PHE A 262 4.82 -3.54 -15.74
CA PHE A 262 4.98 -3.55 -17.19
C PHE A 262 4.78 -2.15 -17.77
N TRP A 263 5.23 -1.95 -19.02
CA TRP A 263 4.97 -0.76 -19.83
C TRP A 263 5.19 0.55 -19.07
N LYS A 264 6.39 0.72 -18.51
CA LYS A 264 6.71 1.93 -17.72
C LYS A 264 5.76 2.13 -16.54
N GLU A 265 5.49 1.06 -15.80
CA GLU A 265 4.61 1.03 -14.61
C GLU A 265 3.11 1.28 -14.88
N ARG A 266 2.68 1.25 -16.15
CA ARG A 266 1.26 1.44 -16.48
C ARG A 266 0.40 0.24 -16.11
N VAL A 267 0.96 -0.95 -16.12
CA VAL A 267 0.29 -2.20 -15.72
C VAL A 267 1.09 -2.87 -14.63
N ASN A 268 0.44 -3.18 -13.53
CA ASN A 268 1.07 -3.79 -12.38
C ASN A 268 0.31 -5.03 -11.96
N LEU A 269 1.01 -6.14 -11.84
CA LEU A 269 0.51 -7.39 -11.28
C LEU A 269 1.02 -7.53 -9.84
N TYR A 270 0.13 -7.84 -8.91
CA TYR A 270 0.45 -8.03 -7.51
C TYR A 270 0.25 -9.49 -7.09
N GLY A 271 1.18 -10.00 -6.31
CA GLY A 271 1.03 -11.23 -5.56
C GLY A 271 1.28 -10.96 -4.07
N HIS A 272 0.43 -11.49 -3.22
CA HIS A 272 0.48 -11.27 -1.78
C HIS A 272 0.26 -12.60 -1.04
N LEU A 273 1.11 -12.90 -0.07
CA LEU A 273 0.95 -14.01 0.87
C LEU A 273 0.62 -13.43 2.25
N TYR A 274 -0.64 -13.45 2.61
CA TYR A 274 -1.09 -13.08 3.94
C TYR A 274 -0.62 -14.11 4.97
N GLY A 275 -0.04 -13.64 6.09
CA GLY A 275 0.62 -14.51 7.05
C GLY A 275 1.69 -15.41 6.43
N CYS A 276 2.37 -14.95 5.37
CA CYS A 276 3.35 -15.72 4.58
C CYS A 276 2.82 -17.07 4.04
N ARG A 277 1.50 -17.27 3.98
CA ARG A 277 0.88 -18.54 3.63
C ARG A 277 -0.26 -18.42 2.63
N TYR A 278 -1.16 -17.45 2.79
CA TYR A 278 -2.43 -17.41 2.07
C TYR A 278 -2.36 -16.45 0.88
N PRO A 279 -2.49 -16.96 -0.36
CA PRO A 279 -2.30 -16.15 -1.56
C PRO A 279 -3.48 -15.22 -1.83
N SER A 280 -3.15 -14.03 -2.27
CA SER A 280 -4.05 -13.05 -2.87
C SER A 280 -3.38 -12.46 -4.10
N VAL A 281 -4.15 -12.04 -5.08
CA VAL A 281 -3.64 -11.52 -6.36
C VAL A 281 -4.42 -10.28 -6.79
N GLY A 282 -3.78 -9.40 -7.53
CA GLY A 282 -4.44 -8.21 -8.05
C GLY A 282 -3.78 -7.65 -9.29
N LEU A 283 -4.56 -6.87 -10.02
CA LEU A 283 -4.14 -6.19 -11.24
C LEU A 283 -4.48 -4.71 -11.13
N GLN A 284 -3.55 -3.86 -11.56
CA GLN A 284 -3.69 -2.42 -11.48
C GLN A 284 -3.20 -1.76 -12.77
N PHE A 285 -3.92 -0.75 -13.17
CA PHE A 285 -3.58 0.10 -14.30
C PHE A 285 -3.36 1.54 -13.84
N LYS A 286 -2.37 2.21 -14.45
CA LYS A 286 -2.07 3.63 -14.21
C LYS A 286 -2.08 4.39 -15.53
N VAL A 287 -2.81 5.47 -15.55
CA VAL A 287 -2.94 6.36 -16.70
C VAL A 287 -2.53 7.77 -16.27
N PRO A 288 -1.42 8.31 -16.80
CA PRO A 288 -1.13 9.73 -16.61
C PRO A 288 -2.24 10.58 -17.25
N LEU A 289 -2.78 11.52 -16.51
CA LEU A 289 -3.66 12.55 -17.03
C LEU A 289 -2.78 13.69 -17.54
N LEU A 290 -3.11 14.25 -18.66
CA LEU A 290 -2.33 15.29 -19.37
C LEU A 290 -2.09 16.54 -18.52
#